data_106aa9fde8aeb53080e9eb220170c7d4
#
_entry.id   106aa9fde8aeb53080e9eb220170c7d4
#
_cell.length_a   1.000
_cell.length_b   1.000
_cell.length_c   1.000
_cell.angle_alpha   90.00
_cell.angle_beta   90.00
_cell.angle_gamma   90.00
#
_symmetry.space_group_name_H-M   'P 1'
#
loop_
_entity.id
_entity.type
_entity.pdbx_description
1 polymer ?
#
loop_
_entity_poly.entity_id
_entity_poly.type
_entity_poly.pdbx_seq_one_letter_code
_entity_poly.pdbx_strand_id
1 'polypeptide(L)'
;MNLLIQDELQSFAKELQRYVTPVFLEELAREIGFIKRKRKFSGSDLATICIWISQRVASEPLVRLCSRLHATAGTLLSPEGLNKRLNRKAVLYLQHIFSLLLQQKICEQTQISNQLFSYFERIRILDATVFQVPNVLENVYPGSGGCAQKAGIKIQLEYDLHSGQFLNFQVGPGKNNDKTFGTECLDTLRPGDLCIRDLGYFSLEDLDQMDQRGTYYISRLKLNTNVYVKNPNPEYFKNGAIKKQSEYIQIDVKQILKQLQLGETFELKHAYIGDKQQLFARVIFNRLTDKQLQKRRAKIEEKEKSKNRTYSEKSKMIAGLNVYVTNIPWEWVPMEQVHELYTLRWQIGVS
;
A
#
# COMPACT_ATOMS: atom_id res chain seq x y z
N MET A 1 -21.98 -12.95 -18.23
CA MET A 1 -20.97 -12.11 -17.51
C MET A 1 -21.56 -10.97 -16.68
N ASN A 2 -22.76 -10.47 -16.96
CA ASN A 2 -23.39 -9.36 -16.19
C ASN A 2 -24.08 -9.76 -14.86
N LEU A 3 -24.49 -11.01 -14.67
CA LEU A 3 -25.17 -11.45 -13.44
C LEU A 3 -24.23 -11.59 -12.24
N LEU A 4 -23.01 -12.07 -12.44
CA LEU A 4 -22.00 -12.21 -11.37
C LEU A 4 -21.55 -10.84 -10.80
N ILE A 5 -21.43 -9.82 -11.62
CA ILE A 5 -21.06 -8.46 -11.20
C ILE A 5 -22.19 -7.80 -10.39
N GLN A 6 -23.46 -8.07 -10.74
CA GLN A 6 -24.60 -7.56 -9.99
C GLN A 6 -24.71 -8.19 -8.59
N ASP A 7 -24.42 -9.47 -8.45
CA ASP A 7 -24.46 -10.18 -7.16
C ASP A 7 -23.31 -9.74 -6.25
N GLU A 8 -22.10 -9.53 -6.78
CA GLU A 8 -20.98 -8.99 -6.02
C GLU A 8 -21.22 -7.55 -5.56
N LEU A 9 -21.80 -6.70 -6.41
CA LEU A 9 -22.17 -5.33 -6.05
C LEU A 9 -23.30 -5.26 -5.03
N GLN A 10 -24.28 -6.17 -5.09
CA GLN A 10 -25.34 -6.27 -4.07
C GLN A 10 -24.81 -6.75 -2.73
N SER A 11 -23.91 -7.73 -2.74
CA SER A 11 -23.23 -8.22 -1.53
C SER A 11 -22.40 -7.11 -0.90
N PHE A 12 -21.64 -6.40 -1.70
CA PHE A 12 -20.85 -5.24 -1.26
C PHE A 12 -21.72 -4.11 -0.71
N ALA A 13 -22.85 -3.79 -1.35
CA ALA A 13 -23.78 -2.77 -0.89
C ALA A 13 -24.42 -3.14 0.45
N LYS A 14 -24.80 -4.41 0.64
CA LYS A 14 -25.33 -4.92 1.92
C LYS A 14 -24.28 -4.83 3.03
N GLU A 15 -23.04 -5.19 2.74
CA GLU A 15 -21.94 -5.11 3.69
C GLU A 15 -21.65 -3.66 4.09
N LEU A 16 -21.60 -2.75 3.12
CA LEU A 16 -21.42 -1.32 3.38
C LEU A 16 -22.55 -0.72 4.25
N GLN A 17 -23.79 -1.15 4.04
CA GLN A 17 -24.95 -0.70 4.82
C GLN A 17 -24.90 -1.09 6.30
N ARG A 18 -24.15 -2.14 6.67
CA ARG A 18 -23.94 -2.53 8.07
C ARG A 18 -23.17 -1.48 8.85
N TYR A 19 -22.20 -0.82 8.20
CA TYR A 19 -21.28 0.11 8.86
C TYR A 19 -21.58 1.58 8.57
N VAL A 20 -22.19 1.87 7.41
CA VAL A 20 -22.45 3.22 6.93
C VAL A 20 -23.96 3.46 6.89
N THR A 21 -24.56 3.64 8.08
CA THR A 21 -25.97 3.93 8.18
C THR A 21 -26.28 5.41 7.85
N PRO A 22 -27.49 5.75 7.37
CA PRO A 22 -27.89 7.15 7.15
C PRO A 22 -27.75 8.02 8.40
N VAL A 23 -28.04 7.48 9.59
CA VAL A 23 -27.91 8.19 10.87
C VAL A 23 -26.45 8.55 11.13
N PHE A 24 -25.55 7.56 11.03
CA PHE A 24 -24.11 7.76 11.18
C PHE A 24 -23.57 8.81 10.19
N LEU A 25 -23.98 8.73 8.93
CA LEU A 25 -23.55 9.70 7.89
C LEU A 25 -23.96 11.13 8.20
N GLU A 26 -25.16 11.33 8.75
CA GLU A 26 -25.63 12.65 9.16
C GLU A 26 -24.90 13.21 10.39
N GLU A 27 -24.68 12.35 11.39
CA GLU A 27 -23.93 12.72 12.61
C GLU A 27 -22.50 13.12 12.27
N LEU A 28 -21.78 12.32 11.51
CA LEU A 28 -20.44 12.59 11.04
C LEU A 28 -20.37 13.88 10.20
N ALA A 29 -21.34 14.10 9.30
CA ALA A 29 -21.40 15.30 8.47
C ALA A 29 -21.57 16.58 9.31
N ARG A 30 -22.28 16.50 10.44
CA ARG A 30 -22.46 17.62 11.38
C ARG A 30 -21.21 17.83 12.22
N GLU A 31 -20.62 16.79 12.75
CA GLU A 31 -19.40 16.83 13.56
C GLU A 31 -18.25 17.53 12.81
N ILE A 32 -18.00 17.13 11.57
CA ILE A 32 -16.99 17.75 10.69
C ILE A 32 -17.40 19.17 10.27
N GLY A 33 -18.67 19.53 10.45
CA GLY A 33 -19.25 20.79 10.01
C GLY A 33 -19.39 20.90 8.49
N PHE A 34 -19.48 19.75 7.80
CA PHE A 34 -19.83 19.67 6.38
C PHE A 34 -21.30 20.09 6.19
N ILE A 35 -22.19 19.63 7.04
CA ILE A 35 -23.59 20.06 7.09
C ILE A 35 -23.82 20.86 8.39
N LYS A 36 -24.08 22.17 8.26
CA LYS A 36 -24.35 23.06 9.40
C LYS A 36 -25.84 23.17 9.73
N ARG A 37 -26.71 23.00 8.75
CA ARG A 37 -28.17 23.11 8.90
C ARG A 37 -28.84 22.04 8.04
N LYS A 38 -29.89 21.41 8.56
CA LYS A 38 -30.69 20.45 7.80
C LYS A 38 -31.35 21.16 6.62
N ARG A 39 -30.95 20.83 5.40
CA ARG A 39 -31.48 21.33 4.13
C ARG A 39 -31.75 20.15 3.20
N LYS A 40 -32.08 20.44 1.93
CA LYS A 40 -32.36 19.42 0.90
C LYS A 40 -31.20 18.45 0.64
N PHE A 41 -29.96 18.86 0.83
CA PHE A 41 -28.77 18.04 0.61
C PHE A 41 -28.14 17.62 1.94
N SER A 42 -27.86 16.35 2.09
CA SER A 42 -27.42 15.67 3.31
C SER A 42 -26.01 15.09 3.18
N GLY A 43 -25.43 14.59 4.28
CA GLY A 43 -24.20 13.80 4.26
C GLY A 43 -24.39 12.50 3.47
N SER A 44 -25.53 11.87 3.64
CA SER A 44 -25.92 10.66 2.91
C SER A 44 -25.95 10.89 1.39
N ASP A 45 -26.40 12.05 0.91
CA ASP A 45 -26.42 12.36 -0.53
C ASP A 45 -25.00 12.44 -1.12
N LEU A 46 -24.05 13.04 -0.40
CA LEU A 46 -22.65 13.08 -0.86
C LEU A 46 -22.06 11.67 -0.92
N ALA A 47 -22.27 10.86 0.12
CA ALA A 47 -21.83 9.47 0.15
C ALA A 47 -22.46 8.68 -1.00
N THR A 48 -23.75 8.89 -1.26
CA THR A 48 -24.48 8.26 -2.37
C THR A 48 -23.85 8.62 -3.72
N ILE A 49 -23.54 9.89 -3.97
CA ILE A 49 -22.89 10.32 -5.22
C ILE A 49 -21.52 9.65 -5.38
N CYS A 50 -20.69 9.70 -4.34
CA CYS A 50 -19.28 9.28 -4.43
C CYS A 50 -19.09 7.76 -4.38
N ILE A 51 -19.96 7.03 -3.69
CA ILE A 51 -19.82 5.60 -3.47
C ILE A 51 -20.75 4.78 -4.37
N TRP A 52 -22.02 5.18 -4.49
CA TRP A 52 -23.03 4.37 -5.15
C TRP A 52 -23.31 4.76 -6.60
N ILE A 53 -23.40 6.08 -6.89
CA ILE A 53 -23.88 6.54 -8.19
C ILE A 53 -22.79 6.48 -9.23
N SER A 54 -21.55 6.74 -8.87
CA SER A 54 -20.51 6.93 -9.87
C SER A 54 -19.17 6.35 -9.49
N GLN A 55 -18.81 5.28 -10.16
CA GLN A 55 -17.43 4.80 -10.22
C GLN A 55 -16.50 5.78 -10.98
N ARG A 56 -17.06 6.86 -11.57
CA ARG A 56 -16.37 7.84 -12.42
C ARG A 56 -16.74 9.28 -12.05
N VAL A 57 -16.90 9.58 -10.76
CA VAL A 57 -17.27 10.92 -10.27
C VAL A 57 -16.43 12.02 -10.91
N ALA A 58 -15.13 11.78 -11.05
CA ALA A 58 -14.20 12.76 -11.62
C ALA A 58 -14.39 13.03 -13.12
N SER A 59 -15.05 12.14 -13.86
CA SER A 59 -15.23 12.24 -15.31
C SER A 59 -16.67 12.51 -15.73
N GLU A 60 -17.65 12.38 -14.82
CA GLU A 60 -19.05 12.66 -15.15
C GLU A 60 -19.41 14.15 -15.00
N PRO A 61 -20.17 14.71 -15.94
CA PRO A 61 -20.70 16.07 -15.80
C PRO A 61 -21.57 16.23 -14.54
N LEU A 62 -21.44 17.34 -13.82
CA LEU A 62 -22.22 17.61 -12.61
C LEU A 62 -23.75 17.52 -12.84
N VAL A 63 -24.22 17.90 -14.02
CA VAL A 63 -25.63 17.77 -14.40
C VAL A 63 -26.10 16.32 -14.32
N ARG A 64 -25.28 15.37 -14.84
CA ARG A 64 -25.60 13.95 -14.81
C ARG A 64 -25.59 13.40 -13.39
N LEU A 65 -24.62 13.81 -12.56
CA LEU A 65 -24.57 13.43 -11.14
C LEU A 65 -25.81 13.93 -10.38
N CYS A 66 -26.25 15.17 -10.62
CA CYS A 66 -27.47 15.73 -10.03
C CYS A 66 -28.73 14.98 -10.48
N SER A 67 -28.85 14.63 -11.76
CA SER A 67 -29.98 13.86 -12.29
C SER A 67 -30.05 12.47 -11.67
N ARG A 68 -28.90 11.78 -11.56
CA ARG A 68 -28.82 10.45 -10.92
C ARG A 68 -29.15 10.53 -9.42
N LEU A 69 -28.64 11.54 -8.71
CA LEU A 69 -28.97 11.74 -7.29
C LEU A 69 -30.47 11.92 -7.10
N HIS A 70 -31.12 12.74 -7.97
CA HIS A 70 -32.57 12.91 -7.92
C HIS A 70 -33.31 11.59 -8.18
N ALA A 71 -32.90 10.82 -9.15
CA ALA A 71 -33.50 9.51 -9.46
C ALA A 71 -33.32 8.48 -8.34
N THR A 72 -32.17 8.51 -7.61
CA THR A 72 -31.82 7.51 -6.60
C THR A 72 -32.30 7.89 -5.20
N ALA A 73 -32.14 9.16 -4.80
CA ALA A 73 -32.38 9.65 -3.45
C ALA A 73 -33.50 10.70 -3.36
N GLY A 74 -34.12 11.07 -4.48
CA GLY A 74 -35.16 12.13 -4.52
C GLY A 74 -34.63 13.56 -4.28
N THR A 75 -33.32 13.72 -4.13
CA THR A 75 -32.73 15.01 -3.79
C THR A 75 -32.48 15.86 -5.05
N LEU A 76 -33.24 16.93 -5.21
CA LEU A 76 -33.06 17.89 -6.33
C LEU A 76 -32.01 18.93 -5.97
N LEU A 77 -30.92 18.96 -6.74
CA LEU A 77 -29.80 19.88 -6.58
C LEU A 77 -29.35 20.43 -7.94
N SER A 78 -28.98 21.72 -7.97
CA SER A 78 -28.36 22.29 -9.18
C SER A 78 -26.88 21.90 -9.29
N PRO A 79 -26.30 21.87 -10.50
CA PRO A 79 -24.87 21.62 -10.70
C PRO A 79 -23.97 22.56 -9.90
N GLU A 80 -24.31 23.86 -9.84
CA GLU A 80 -23.58 24.87 -9.05
C GLU A 80 -23.71 24.57 -7.55
N GLY A 81 -24.89 24.13 -7.13
CA GLY A 81 -25.16 23.70 -5.75
C GLY A 81 -24.31 22.51 -5.36
N LEU A 82 -24.14 21.52 -6.25
CA LEU A 82 -23.25 20.38 -6.05
C LEU A 82 -21.80 20.83 -6.03
N ASN A 83 -21.37 21.66 -6.99
CA ASN A 83 -19.99 22.14 -7.07
C ASN A 83 -19.54 22.86 -5.78
N LYS A 84 -20.40 23.72 -5.21
CA LYS A 84 -20.12 24.39 -3.92
C LYS A 84 -19.96 23.44 -2.74
N ARG A 85 -20.51 22.22 -2.83
CA ARG A 85 -20.41 21.21 -1.78
C ARG A 85 -19.20 20.32 -1.93
N LEU A 86 -18.59 20.23 -3.12
CA LEU A 86 -17.32 19.55 -3.36
C LEU A 86 -16.16 20.44 -2.86
N ASN A 87 -16.02 20.55 -1.55
CA ASN A 87 -15.06 21.41 -0.86
C ASN A 87 -14.20 20.63 0.14
N ARG A 88 -13.27 21.30 0.83
CA ARG A 88 -12.36 20.66 1.79
C ARG A 88 -13.08 19.86 2.88
N LYS A 89 -14.26 20.31 3.34
CA LYS A 89 -15.04 19.58 4.35
C LYS A 89 -15.66 18.29 3.79
N ALA A 90 -16.06 18.30 2.52
CA ALA A 90 -16.49 17.08 1.83
C ALA A 90 -15.36 16.05 1.75
N VAL A 91 -14.14 16.49 1.46
CA VAL A 91 -12.95 15.61 1.45
C VAL A 91 -12.73 15.01 2.83
N LEU A 92 -12.70 15.82 3.89
CA LEU A 92 -12.55 15.35 5.26
C LEU A 92 -13.64 14.34 5.65
N TYR A 93 -14.89 14.62 5.28
CA TYR A 93 -16.01 13.73 5.52
C TYR A 93 -15.83 12.37 4.85
N LEU A 94 -15.46 12.34 3.57
CA LEU A 94 -15.20 11.11 2.84
C LEU A 94 -13.97 10.36 3.38
N GLN A 95 -12.94 11.07 3.82
CA GLN A 95 -11.77 10.45 4.47
C GLN A 95 -12.15 9.73 5.77
N HIS A 96 -13.03 10.31 6.61
CA HIS A 96 -13.49 9.67 7.84
C HIS A 96 -14.33 8.42 7.55
N ILE A 97 -15.23 8.48 6.56
CA ILE A 97 -15.99 7.28 6.13
C ILE A 97 -15.02 6.20 5.67
N PHE A 98 -14.04 6.54 4.84
CA PHE A 98 -13.05 5.59 4.34
C PHE A 98 -12.21 4.98 5.47
N SER A 99 -11.76 5.80 6.42
CA SER A 99 -11.01 5.34 7.59
C SER A 99 -11.82 4.36 8.44
N LEU A 100 -13.09 4.65 8.68
CA LEU A 100 -13.98 3.76 9.42
C LEU A 100 -14.16 2.42 8.71
N LEU A 101 -14.41 2.43 7.42
CA LEU A 101 -14.57 1.20 6.63
C LEU A 101 -13.30 0.36 6.61
N LEU A 102 -12.13 0.98 6.53
CA LEU A 102 -10.85 0.28 6.61
C LEU A 102 -10.65 -0.39 7.96
N GLN A 103 -10.91 0.32 9.06
CA GLN A 103 -10.80 -0.23 10.40
C GLN A 103 -11.70 -1.47 10.56
N GLN A 104 -12.95 -1.37 10.15
CA GLN A 104 -13.90 -2.48 10.23
C GLN A 104 -13.43 -3.69 9.43
N LYS A 105 -13.03 -3.48 8.17
CA LYS A 105 -12.53 -4.54 7.29
C LYS A 105 -11.30 -5.25 7.87
N ILE A 106 -10.40 -4.50 8.49
CA ILE A 106 -9.20 -5.06 9.11
C ILE A 106 -9.57 -5.91 10.34
N CYS A 107 -10.43 -5.41 11.22
CA CYS A 107 -10.88 -6.14 12.40
C CYS A 107 -11.59 -7.47 12.06
N GLU A 108 -12.30 -7.53 10.94
CA GLU A 108 -13.05 -8.75 10.54
C GLU A 108 -12.20 -9.77 9.77
N GLN A 109 -11.21 -9.34 9.01
CA GLN A 109 -10.44 -10.21 8.11
C GLN A 109 -9.10 -10.66 8.67
N THR A 110 -8.58 -10.04 9.70
CA THR A 110 -7.28 -10.41 10.24
C THR A 110 -7.42 -11.51 11.29
N GLN A 111 -7.02 -12.71 10.93
CA GLN A 111 -6.64 -13.77 11.88
C GLN A 111 -5.34 -13.44 12.64
N ILE A 112 -4.74 -12.28 12.36
CA ILE A 112 -3.55 -11.78 13.05
C ILE A 112 -3.97 -11.49 14.49
N SER A 113 -3.34 -12.16 15.43
CA SER A 113 -3.68 -12.04 16.85
C SER A 113 -3.54 -10.59 17.31
N ASN A 114 -4.46 -10.11 18.15
CA ASN A 114 -4.37 -8.79 18.80
C ASN A 114 -3.03 -8.61 19.54
N GLN A 115 -2.37 -9.71 19.91
CA GLN A 115 -1.07 -9.71 20.53
C GLN A 115 0.03 -9.17 19.61
N LEU A 116 0.00 -9.47 18.29
CA LEU A 116 0.98 -8.93 17.34
C LEU A 116 0.87 -7.42 17.20
N PHE A 117 -0.37 -6.91 17.20
CA PHE A 117 -0.58 -5.47 17.13
C PHE A 117 -0.12 -4.74 18.39
N SER A 118 -0.12 -5.38 19.54
CA SER A 118 0.29 -4.77 20.82
C SER A 118 1.79 -4.50 20.95
N TYR A 119 2.62 -5.07 20.08
CA TYR A 119 4.06 -4.76 20.05
C TYR A 119 4.38 -3.41 19.42
N PHE A 120 3.44 -2.79 18.72
CA PHE A 120 3.68 -1.56 17.97
C PHE A 120 2.74 -0.44 18.41
N GLU A 121 3.28 0.77 18.55
CA GLU A 121 2.50 1.97 18.88
C GLU A 121 1.55 2.35 17.75
N ARG A 122 2.02 2.30 16.52
CA ARG A 122 1.25 2.51 15.30
C ARG A 122 1.68 1.53 14.23
N ILE A 123 0.74 1.10 13.39
CA ILE A 123 1.05 0.29 12.20
C ILE A 123 0.77 1.16 10.98
N ARG A 124 1.83 1.66 10.37
CA ARG A 124 1.82 2.64 9.30
C ARG A 124 1.96 1.96 7.95
N ILE A 125 0.93 2.05 7.13
CA ILE A 125 0.93 1.51 5.78
C ILE A 125 1.02 2.66 4.79
N LEU A 126 2.04 2.60 3.93
CA LEU A 126 2.28 3.57 2.88
C LEU A 126 1.95 2.96 1.53
N ASP A 127 1.03 3.59 0.80
CA ASP A 127 0.64 3.16 -0.55
C ASP A 127 0.34 4.36 -1.47
N ALA A 128 0.30 4.09 -2.77
CA ALA A 128 -0.02 5.08 -3.79
C ALA A 128 -0.96 4.50 -4.83
N THR A 129 -1.89 5.32 -5.27
CA THR A 129 -2.74 5.01 -6.42
C THR A 129 -2.59 6.08 -7.49
N VAL A 130 -2.64 5.68 -8.75
CA VAL A 130 -2.56 6.59 -9.91
C VAL A 130 -3.78 6.36 -10.78
N PHE A 131 -4.45 7.43 -11.14
CA PHE A 131 -5.53 7.38 -12.09
C PHE A 131 -5.38 8.46 -13.16
N GLN A 132 -5.95 8.17 -14.31
CA GLN A 132 -5.87 9.06 -15.47
C GLN A 132 -6.89 10.17 -15.35
N VAL A 133 -6.50 11.33 -15.85
CA VAL A 133 -7.38 12.48 -15.98
C VAL A 133 -7.35 12.98 -17.44
N PRO A 134 -8.33 13.78 -17.88
CA PRO A 134 -8.35 14.35 -19.23
C PRO A 134 -7.03 15.06 -19.59
N ASN A 135 -6.53 14.83 -20.82
CA ASN A 135 -5.26 15.37 -21.29
C ASN A 135 -5.15 16.89 -21.23
N VAL A 136 -6.26 17.62 -21.17
CA VAL A 136 -6.27 19.07 -20.94
C VAL A 136 -5.59 19.49 -19.63
N LEU A 137 -5.49 18.55 -18.67
CA LEU A 137 -4.82 18.75 -17.38
C LEU A 137 -3.33 18.35 -17.39
N GLU A 138 -2.74 18.00 -18.54
CA GLU A 138 -1.33 17.55 -18.65
C GLU A 138 -0.34 18.57 -18.05
N ASN A 139 -0.58 19.86 -18.25
CA ASN A 139 0.29 20.90 -17.72
C ASN A 139 0.27 21.00 -16.18
N VAL A 140 -0.81 20.59 -15.54
CA VAL A 140 -0.99 20.64 -14.07
C VAL A 140 -0.66 19.27 -13.46
N TYR A 141 -1.10 18.20 -14.10
CA TYR A 141 -0.94 16.83 -13.65
C TYR A 141 -0.28 15.96 -14.73
N PRO A 142 1.00 16.16 -15.04
CA PRO A 142 1.68 15.30 -16.00
C PRO A 142 1.69 13.84 -15.52
N GLY A 143 1.36 12.93 -16.42
CA GLY A 143 1.35 11.48 -16.17
C GLY A 143 2.77 10.88 -16.14
N SER A 144 2.84 9.57 -15.85
CA SER A 144 4.12 8.83 -15.77
C SER A 144 4.80 8.58 -17.13
N GLY A 145 4.20 9.04 -18.23
CA GLY A 145 4.68 8.81 -19.58
C GLY A 145 4.13 7.53 -20.22
N GLY A 146 4.24 7.44 -21.53
CA GLY A 146 3.68 6.36 -22.37
C GLY A 146 2.71 6.93 -23.41
N CYS A 147 2.54 6.21 -24.53
CA CYS A 147 1.85 6.74 -25.71
C CYS A 147 0.38 7.12 -25.51
N ALA A 148 -0.27 6.67 -24.45
CA ALA A 148 -1.73 6.83 -24.30
C ALA A 148 -2.16 7.78 -23.16
N GLN A 149 -1.25 8.22 -22.27
CA GLN A 149 -1.67 8.85 -21.03
C GLN A 149 -0.74 10.00 -20.63
N LYS A 150 -1.07 11.17 -21.15
CA LYS A 150 -0.29 12.38 -20.90
C LYS A 150 -0.56 12.99 -19.54
N ALA A 151 -1.78 12.83 -18.99
CA ALA A 151 -2.18 13.39 -17.71
C ALA A 151 -2.61 12.32 -16.71
N GLY A 152 -2.15 12.45 -15.45
CA GLY A 152 -2.50 11.53 -14.38
C GLY A 152 -2.35 12.20 -13.01
N ILE A 153 -3.22 11.83 -12.09
CA ILE A 153 -3.14 12.23 -10.68
C ILE A 153 -2.63 11.03 -9.89
N LYS A 154 -1.65 11.27 -9.04
CA LYS A 154 -1.17 10.33 -8.03
C LYS A 154 -1.65 10.77 -6.66
N ILE A 155 -2.28 9.86 -5.94
CA ILE A 155 -2.59 9.99 -4.53
C ILE A 155 -1.61 9.10 -3.79
N GLN A 156 -0.84 9.69 -2.88
CA GLN A 156 0.07 9.00 -1.97
C GLN A 156 -0.44 9.22 -0.56
N LEU A 157 -0.58 8.14 0.18
CA LEU A 157 -1.13 8.21 1.53
C LEU A 157 -0.40 7.26 2.48
N GLU A 158 -0.25 7.70 3.71
CA GLU A 158 0.18 6.88 4.83
C GLU A 158 -0.94 6.80 5.86
N TYR A 159 -1.29 5.60 6.25
CA TYR A 159 -2.44 5.28 7.06
C TYR A 159 -2.00 4.50 8.31
N ASP A 160 -2.50 4.88 9.47
CA ASP A 160 -2.31 4.13 10.71
C ASP A 160 -3.47 3.16 10.94
N LEU A 161 -3.16 1.87 11.01
CA LEU A 161 -4.16 0.83 11.22
C LEU A 161 -4.78 0.86 12.61
N HIS A 162 -4.07 1.31 13.64
CA HIS A 162 -4.59 1.36 15.01
C HIS A 162 -5.64 2.45 15.18
N SER A 163 -5.31 3.67 14.77
CA SER A 163 -6.21 4.81 14.94
C SER A 163 -7.19 4.99 13.77
N GLY A 164 -6.94 4.36 12.63
CA GLY A 164 -7.70 4.59 11.41
C GLY A 164 -7.48 5.97 10.78
N GLN A 165 -6.39 6.65 11.11
CA GLN A 165 -6.13 8.00 10.65
C GLN A 165 -5.14 8.04 9.49
N PHE A 166 -5.31 9.01 8.61
CA PHE A 166 -4.30 9.36 7.62
C PHE A 166 -3.21 10.18 8.30
N LEU A 167 -1.99 9.66 8.30
CA LEU A 167 -0.82 10.32 8.87
C LEU A 167 -0.20 11.29 7.88
N ASN A 168 -0.09 10.89 6.62
CA ASN A 168 0.40 11.69 5.53
C ASN A 168 -0.51 11.50 4.30
N PHE A 169 -0.77 12.58 3.58
CA PHE A 169 -1.62 12.55 2.40
C PHE A 169 -1.14 13.59 1.38
N GLN A 170 -0.84 13.14 0.18
CA GLN A 170 -0.40 13.99 -0.92
C GLN A 170 -1.18 13.66 -2.20
N VAL A 171 -1.65 14.69 -2.88
CA VAL A 171 -2.22 14.62 -4.22
C VAL A 171 -1.32 15.41 -5.15
N GLY A 172 -0.86 14.78 -6.21
CA GLY A 172 0.06 15.42 -7.13
C GLY A 172 0.07 14.78 -8.52
N PRO A 173 0.99 15.22 -9.38
CA PRO A 173 1.18 14.65 -10.71
C PRO A 173 1.41 13.13 -10.69
N GLY A 174 0.89 12.43 -11.69
CA GLY A 174 1.06 10.98 -11.82
C GLY A 174 2.51 10.50 -11.87
N LYS A 175 3.43 11.39 -12.31
CA LYS A 175 4.88 11.13 -12.36
C LYS A 175 5.61 11.26 -11.02
N ASN A 176 4.97 11.70 -9.94
CA ASN A 176 5.61 11.86 -8.64
C ASN A 176 6.28 10.56 -8.20
N ASN A 177 7.47 10.70 -7.60
CA ASN A 177 8.27 9.55 -7.19
C ASN A 177 7.80 9.03 -5.82
N ASP A 178 7.59 7.71 -5.71
CA ASP A 178 7.23 7.06 -4.46
C ASP A 178 8.33 7.17 -3.41
N LYS A 179 9.60 7.02 -3.81
CA LYS A 179 10.75 7.11 -2.90
C LYS A 179 10.79 8.48 -2.20
N THR A 180 10.59 9.59 -2.93
CA THR A 180 10.63 10.94 -2.36
C THR A 180 9.56 11.10 -1.28
N PHE A 181 8.31 10.72 -1.57
CA PHE A 181 7.23 10.78 -0.59
C PHE A 181 7.49 9.85 0.61
N GLY A 182 8.06 8.65 0.37
CA GLY A 182 8.46 7.74 1.43
C GLY A 182 9.49 8.34 2.39
N THR A 183 10.44 9.12 1.86
CA THR A 183 11.46 9.83 2.66
C THR A 183 10.83 10.99 3.45
N GLU A 184 9.90 11.76 2.84
CA GLU A 184 9.16 12.83 3.53
C GLU A 184 8.34 12.29 4.71
N CYS A 185 7.79 11.08 4.61
CA CYS A 185 7.04 10.44 5.70
C CYS A 185 7.92 10.08 6.92
N LEU A 186 9.25 10.08 6.80
CA LEU A 186 10.15 9.80 7.94
C LEU A 186 10.06 10.87 9.03
N ASP A 187 9.70 12.10 8.70
CA ASP A 187 9.64 13.21 9.66
C ASP A 187 8.52 13.03 10.71
N THR A 188 7.53 12.21 10.40
CA THR A 188 6.39 11.93 11.29
C THR A 188 6.52 10.63 12.08
N LEU A 189 7.67 9.92 11.95
CA LEU A 189 7.95 8.68 12.67
C LEU A 189 8.13 8.90 14.18
N ARG A 190 7.68 7.92 14.97
CA ARG A 190 7.85 7.86 16.42
C ARG A 190 8.44 6.50 16.79
N PRO A 191 9.25 6.44 17.87
CA PRO A 191 9.71 5.15 18.39
C PRO A 191 8.53 4.20 18.63
N GLY A 192 8.71 2.93 18.28
CA GLY A 192 7.64 1.92 18.38
C GLY A 192 6.69 1.83 17.17
N ASP A 193 6.78 2.72 16.18
CA ASP A 193 6.01 2.58 14.94
C ASP A 193 6.46 1.36 14.12
N LEU A 194 5.53 0.65 13.48
CA LEU A 194 5.80 -0.32 12.43
C LEU A 194 5.47 0.28 11.06
N CYS A 195 6.44 0.38 10.17
CA CYS A 195 6.27 0.85 8.80
C CYS A 195 6.19 -0.30 7.81
N ILE A 196 5.06 -0.47 7.12
CA ILE A 196 4.88 -1.47 6.07
C ILE A 196 4.90 -0.76 4.72
N ARG A 197 5.95 -1.02 3.90
CA ARG A 197 6.19 -0.30 2.65
C ARG A 197 6.35 -1.23 1.45
N ASP A 198 5.83 -0.79 0.29
CA ASP A 198 6.03 -1.51 -0.98
C ASP A 198 7.44 -1.30 -1.55
N LEU A 199 7.77 -2.13 -2.53
CA LEU A 199 9.05 -2.09 -3.25
C LEU A 199 9.34 -0.73 -3.92
N GLY A 200 8.29 0.02 -4.29
CA GLY A 200 8.42 1.39 -4.83
C GLY A 200 9.09 2.36 -3.85
N TYR A 201 8.87 2.16 -2.57
CA TYR A 201 9.42 2.98 -1.47
C TYR A 201 10.73 2.44 -0.90
N PHE A 202 11.27 1.35 -1.45
CA PHE A 202 12.48 0.70 -0.91
C PHE A 202 13.72 1.59 -1.07
N SER A 203 14.33 1.93 0.06
CA SER A 203 15.60 2.66 0.18
C SER A 203 16.33 2.16 1.42
N LEU A 204 17.60 1.76 1.28
CA LEU A 204 18.40 1.32 2.42
C LEU A 204 18.66 2.46 3.39
N GLU A 205 18.85 3.68 2.88
CA GLU A 205 19.03 4.89 3.68
C GLU A 205 17.80 5.18 4.54
N ASP A 206 16.59 5.01 3.99
CA ASP A 206 15.35 5.22 4.74
C ASP A 206 15.16 4.13 5.82
N LEU A 207 15.48 2.87 5.50
CA LEU A 207 15.40 1.76 6.47
C LEU A 207 16.39 1.94 7.62
N ASP A 208 17.60 2.41 7.33
CA ASP A 208 18.60 2.74 8.36
C ASP A 208 18.13 3.89 9.27
N GLN A 209 17.56 4.95 8.69
CA GLN A 209 16.98 6.05 9.46
C GLN A 209 15.79 5.60 10.32
N MET A 210 14.96 4.66 9.85
CA MET A 210 13.89 4.07 10.64
C MET A 210 14.46 3.33 11.87
N ASP A 211 15.47 2.50 11.65
CA ASP A 211 16.13 1.76 12.73
C ASP A 211 16.74 2.69 13.78
N GLN A 212 17.46 3.71 13.33
CA GLN A 212 18.08 4.73 14.21
C GLN A 212 17.06 5.52 15.04
N ARG A 213 15.82 5.67 14.55
CA ARG A 213 14.72 6.33 15.25
C ARG A 213 13.94 5.39 16.18
N GLY A 214 14.36 4.13 16.33
CA GLY A 214 13.67 3.13 17.14
C GLY A 214 12.31 2.71 16.54
N THR A 215 12.19 2.74 15.22
CA THR A 215 11.00 2.27 14.51
C THR A 215 11.25 0.94 13.84
N TYR A 216 10.19 0.17 13.64
CA TYR A 216 10.22 -1.12 12.97
C TYR A 216 9.75 -0.99 11.53
N TYR A 217 10.21 -1.89 10.67
CA TYR A 217 9.78 -1.91 9.28
C TYR A 217 9.62 -3.33 8.74
N ILE A 218 8.73 -3.47 7.77
CA ILE A 218 8.66 -4.59 6.84
C ILE A 218 8.63 -4.01 5.43
N SER A 219 9.61 -4.37 4.61
CA SER A 219 9.68 -3.99 3.21
C SER A 219 10.03 -5.18 2.33
N ARG A 220 9.61 -5.14 1.06
CA ARG A 220 10.16 -6.08 0.09
C ARG A 220 11.57 -5.67 -0.29
N LEU A 221 12.47 -6.66 -0.40
CA LEU A 221 13.83 -6.43 -0.86
C LEU A 221 13.89 -6.40 -2.40
N LYS A 222 14.58 -5.40 -2.96
CA LYS A 222 14.92 -5.41 -4.39
C LYS A 222 15.93 -6.51 -4.68
N LEU A 223 15.62 -7.38 -5.65
CA LEU A 223 16.41 -8.58 -5.94
C LEU A 223 17.80 -8.30 -6.55
N ASN A 224 18.09 -7.06 -6.87
CA ASN A 224 19.43 -6.60 -7.25
C ASN A 224 20.23 -6.03 -6.06
N THR A 225 19.70 -6.06 -4.86
CA THR A 225 20.38 -5.68 -3.63
C THR A 225 21.12 -6.89 -3.07
N ASN A 226 22.41 -6.74 -2.82
CA ASN A 226 23.23 -7.81 -2.27
C ASN A 226 22.91 -8.03 -0.78
N VAL A 227 22.90 -9.28 -0.38
CA VAL A 227 22.69 -9.74 1.00
C VAL A 227 23.95 -10.48 1.44
N TYR A 228 24.41 -10.22 2.63
CA TYR A 228 25.61 -10.80 3.21
C TYR A 228 25.33 -11.39 4.59
N VAL A 229 26.14 -12.36 5.00
CA VAL A 229 26.23 -12.85 6.37
C VAL A 229 27.67 -12.74 6.84
N LYS A 230 27.90 -12.64 8.15
CA LYS A 230 29.25 -12.71 8.70
C LYS A 230 29.90 -14.03 8.32
N ASN A 231 31.16 -13.99 7.88
CA ASN A 231 31.95 -15.18 7.61
C ASN A 231 32.37 -15.81 8.97
N PRO A 232 32.01 -17.06 9.26
CA PRO A 232 32.44 -17.73 10.48
C PRO A 232 33.96 -17.96 10.52
N ASN A 233 34.64 -17.97 9.36
CA ASN A 233 36.07 -18.20 9.23
C ASN A 233 36.73 -17.10 8.38
N PRO A 234 36.80 -15.85 8.86
CA PRO A 234 37.39 -14.77 8.10
C PRO A 234 38.94 -14.93 8.06
N GLU A 235 39.55 -14.42 6.99
CA GLU A 235 40.98 -14.35 6.89
C GLU A 235 41.55 -13.17 7.67
N TYR A 236 42.74 -13.39 8.25
CA TYR A 236 43.43 -12.38 9.05
C TYR A 236 44.74 -11.93 8.38
N PHE A 237 45.09 -10.69 8.59
CA PHE A 237 46.44 -10.20 8.33
C PHE A 237 47.41 -10.71 9.41
N LYS A 238 48.72 -10.60 9.15
CA LYS A 238 49.76 -10.99 10.13
C LYS A 238 49.67 -10.24 11.46
N ASN A 239 49.07 -9.05 11.48
CA ASN A 239 48.85 -8.24 12.69
C ASN A 239 47.54 -8.58 13.42
N GLY A 240 46.83 -9.63 13.02
CA GLY A 240 45.57 -10.07 13.66
C GLY A 240 44.32 -9.33 13.21
N ALA A 241 44.42 -8.33 12.33
CA ALA A 241 43.26 -7.63 11.79
C ALA A 241 42.54 -8.48 10.73
N ILE A 242 41.21 -8.45 10.70
CA ILE A 242 40.41 -9.15 9.70
C ILE A 242 40.62 -8.51 8.32
N LYS A 243 40.81 -9.33 7.29
CA LYS A 243 40.79 -8.87 5.91
C LYS A 243 39.35 -8.55 5.51
N LYS A 244 39.04 -7.26 5.25
CA LYS A 244 37.68 -6.79 4.92
C LYS A 244 36.97 -7.61 3.84
N GLN A 245 37.69 -8.12 2.85
CA GLN A 245 37.13 -8.92 1.76
C GLN A 245 36.60 -10.30 2.22
N SER A 246 37.10 -10.82 3.35
CA SER A 246 36.70 -12.11 3.91
C SER A 246 35.77 -12.00 5.10
N GLU A 247 35.45 -10.78 5.57
CA GLU A 247 34.61 -10.55 6.73
C GLU A 247 33.15 -11.00 6.50
N TYR A 248 32.68 -10.87 5.27
CA TYR A 248 31.31 -11.21 4.89
C TYR A 248 31.27 -12.17 3.70
N ILE A 249 30.26 -13.02 3.69
CA ILE A 249 29.94 -13.91 2.57
C ILE A 249 28.66 -13.44 1.92
N GLN A 250 28.71 -13.21 0.62
CA GLN A 250 27.52 -12.85 -0.16
C GLN A 250 26.61 -14.08 -0.35
N ILE A 251 25.33 -13.87 -0.11
CA ILE A 251 24.30 -14.91 -0.25
C ILE A 251 23.83 -14.99 -1.72
N ASP A 252 23.88 -16.19 -2.29
CA ASP A 252 23.28 -16.46 -3.59
C ASP A 252 21.78 -16.81 -3.43
N VAL A 253 20.93 -15.85 -3.71
CA VAL A 253 19.47 -16.01 -3.67
C VAL A 253 18.97 -17.15 -4.57
N LYS A 254 19.71 -17.49 -5.65
CA LYS A 254 19.34 -18.62 -6.53
C LYS A 254 19.55 -19.97 -5.85
N GLN A 255 20.60 -20.10 -5.06
CA GLN A 255 20.85 -21.32 -4.29
C GLN A 255 19.77 -21.52 -3.24
N ILE A 256 19.39 -20.46 -2.51
CA ILE A 256 18.27 -20.51 -1.55
C ILE A 256 17.00 -20.98 -2.27
N LEU A 257 16.65 -20.36 -3.41
CA LEU A 257 15.44 -20.71 -4.15
C LEU A 257 15.42 -22.19 -4.60
N LYS A 258 16.57 -22.77 -4.97
CA LYS A 258 16.67 -24.17 -5.37
C LYS A 258 16.46 -25.13 -4.19
N GLN A 259 16.86 -24.74 -2.99
CA GLN A 259 16.77 -25.56 -1.78
C GLN A 259 15.38 -25.54 -1.14
N LEU A 260 14.65 -24.42 -1.26
CA LEU A 260 13.32 -24.29 -0.68
C LEU A 260 12.27 -25.11 -1.45
N GLN A 261 11.31 -25.69 -0.75
CA GLN A 261 10.11 -26.28 -1.34
C GLN A 261 9.05 -25.20 -1.61
N LEU A 262 8.06 -25.53 -2.46
CA LEU A 262 6.94 -24.59 -2.73
C LEU A 262 6.15 -24.31 -1.45
N GLY A 263 5.95 -23.03 -1.15
CA GLY A 263 5.29 -22.55 0.07
C GLY A 263 6.19 -22.49 1.30
N GLU A 264 7.45 -22.93 1.19
CA GLU A 264 8.41 -22.90 2.30
C GLU A 264 8.97 -21.49 2.53
N THR A 265 9.30 -21.20 3.79
CA THR A 265 9.92 -19.96 4.22
C THR A 265 11.26 -20.24 4.89
N PHE A 266 12.26 -19.43 4.58
CA PHE A 266 13.60 -19.48 5.17
C PHE A 266 14.04 -18.12 5.65
N GLU A 267 14.76 -18.05 6.75
CA GLU A 267 15.19 -16.80 7.39
C GLU A 267 16.70 -16.73 7.61
N LEU A 268 17.23 -15.56 7.31
CA LEU A 268 18.54 -15.12 7.80
C LEU A 268 18.31 -14.10 8.92
N LYS A 269 18.48 -14.53 10.17
CA LYS A 269 18.24 -13.67 11.35
C LYS A 269 19.23 -12.51 11.46
N HIS A 270 20.47 -12.72 11.01
CA HIS A 270 21.55 -11.76 11.07
C HIS A 270 22.17 -11.58 9.68
N ALA A 271 21.55 -10.72 8.88
CA ALA A 271 22.01 -10.39 7.54
C ALA A 271 22.47 -8.93 7.47
N TYR A 272 23.32 -8.65 6.49
CA TYR A 272 23.82 -7.32 6.16
C TYR A 272 23.42 -7.01 4.73
N ILE A 273 22.75 -5.90 4.49
CA ILE A 273 22.10 -5.59 3.22
C ILE A 273 22.75 -4.37 2.58
N GLY A 274 23.14 -4.53 1.31
CA GLY A 274 23.80 -3.49 0.53
C GLY A 274 25.32 -3.46 0.73
N ASP A 275 26.02 -3.09 -0.34
CA ASP A 275 27.48 -3.14 -0.39
C ASP A 275 28.15 -2.04 0.46
N LYS A 276 27.50 -0.88 0.56
CA LYS A 276 28.03 0.29 1.28
C LYS A 276 27.38 0.47 2.65
N GLN A 277 26.06 0.41 2.71
CA GLN A 277 25.29 0.65 3.93
C GLN A 277 25.43 -0.48 4.93
N GLN A 278 25.52 -1.72 4.45
CA GLN A 278 25.57 -2.93 5.29
C GLN A 278 24.53 -2.90 6.41
N LEU A 279 23.28 -2.54 6.04
CA LEU A 279 22.16 -2.46 6.97
C LEU A 279 21.97 -3.81 7.65
N PHE A 280 22.10 -3.85 8.98
CA PHE A 280 21.85 -5.06 9.76
C PHE A 280 20.36 -5.30 9.90
N ALA A 281 19.87 -6.46 9.41
CA ALA A 281 18.44 -6.79 9.43
C ALA A 281 18.21 -8.29 9.30
N ARG A 282 16.97 -8.70 9.53
CA ARG A 282 16.45 -10.03 9.18
C ARG A 282 16.05 -10.05 7.71
N VAL A 283 16.38 -11.13 7.00
CA VAL A 283 15.92 -11.33 5.61
C VAL A 283 15.12 -12.63 5.53
N ILE A 284 13.88 -12.53 5.09
CA ILE A 284 12.95 -13.65 4.99
C ILE A 284 12.70 -13.97 3.52
N PHE A 285 12.95 -15.21 3.13
CA PHE A 285 12.73 -15.75 1.80
C PHE A 285 11.49 -16.63 1.83
N ASN A 286 10.41 -16.20 1.21
CA ASN A 286 9.16 -16.94 1.14
C ASN A 286 8.95 -17.43 -0.29
N ARG A 287 9.05 -18.76 -0.51
CA ARG A 287 8.80 -19.37 -1.80
C ARG A 287 7.30 -19.47 -2.05
N LEU A 288 6.87 -19.03 -3.22
CA LEU A 288 5.45 -19.05 -3.60
C LEU A 288 4.91 -20.47 -3.66
N THR A 289 3.65 -20.64 -3.30
CA THR A 289 2.90 -21.87 -3.59
C THR A 289 2.74 -22.06 -5.10
N ASP A 290 2.44 -23.27 -5.54
CA ASP A 290 2.27 -23.55 -6.98
C ASP A 290 1.18 -22.64 -7.60
N LYS A 291 0.04 -22.49 -6.96
CA LYS A 291 -1.05 -21.61 -7.41
C LYS A 291 -0.61 -20.14 -7.57
N GLN A 292 0.14 -19.61 -6.61
CA GLN A 292 0.66 -18.25 -6.67
C GLN A 292 1.72 -18.08 -7.77
N LEU A 293 2.59 -19.10 -7.95
CA LEU A 293 3.62 -19.13 -8.96
C LEU A 293 3.01 -19.13 -10.37
N GLN A 294 2.02 -19.97 -10.63
CA GLN A 294 1.30 -20.02 -11.91
C GLN A 294 0.63 -18.68 -12.22
N LYS A 295 -0.07 -18.10 -11.26
CA LYS A 295 -0.69 -16.76 -11.42
C LYS A 295 0.35 -15.68 -11.74
N ARG A 296 1.53 -15.74 -11.12
CA ARG A 296 2.60 -14.76 -11.36
C ARG A 296 3.26 -14.96 -12.73
N ARG A 297 3.47 -16.20 -13.15
CA ARG A 297 3.97 -16.53 -14.50
C ARG A 297 3.03 -16.03 -15.58
N ALA A 298 1.73 -16.28 -15.47
CA ALA A 298 0.73 -15.77 -16.39
C ALA A 298 0.76 -14.23 -16.52
N LYS A 299 0.89 -13.52 -15.40
CA LYS A 299 1.04 -12.05 -15.42
C LYS A 299 2.35 -11.58 -16.08
N ILE A 300 3.44 -12.34 -15.96
CA ILE A 300 4.71 -12.02 -16.63
C ILE A 300 4.54 -12.20 -18.14
N GLU A 301 3.97 -13.31 -18.58
CA GLU A 301 3.71 -13.58 -20.01
C GLU A 301 2.78 -12.54 -20.65
N GLU A 302 1.73 -12.12 -19.93
CA GLU A 302 0.85 -11.05 -20.39
C GLU A 302 1.63 -9.72 -20.56
N LYS A 303 2.49 -9.40 -19.60
CA LYS A 303 3.35 -8.21 -19.69
C LYS A 303 4.39 -8.30 -20.80
N GLU A 304 4.97 -9.47 -21.04
CA GLU A 304 5.89 -9.70 -22.16
C GLU A 304 5.17 -9.44 -23.50
N LYS A 305 3.96 -9.99 -23.67
CA LYS A 305 3.13 -9.79 -24.87
C LYS A 305 2.72 -8.33 -25.04
N SER A 306 2.22 -7.68 -23.97
CA SER A 306 1.70 -6.31 -24.05
C SER A 306 2.78 -5.25 -24.29
N LYS A 307 4.02 -5.50 -23.83
CA LYS A 307 5.14 -4.54 -23.92
C LYS A 307 6.19 -4.94 -24.97
N ASN A 308 5.97 -6.02 -25.71
CA ASN A 308 6.93 -6.60 -26.66
C ASN A 308 8.35 -6.71 -26.07
N ARG A 309 8.45 -7.22 -24.82
CA ARG A 309 9.67 -7.30 -24.05
C ARG A 309 9.79 -8.66 -23.37
N THR A 310 10.95 -9.30 -23.45
CA THR A 310 11.23 -10.58 -22.81
C THR A 310 11.97 -10.37 -21.49
N TYR A 311 11.50 -10.99 -20.41
CA TYR A 311 12.21 -11.03 -19.14
C TYR A 311 13.31 -12.09 -19.18
N SER A 312 14.45 -11.83 -18.54
CA SER A 312 15.54 -12.81 -18.43
C SER A 312 15.09 -14.05 -17.63
N GLU A 313 15.64 -15.21 -17.94
CA GLU A 313 15.39 -16.44 -17.19
C GLU A 313 15.69 -16.28 -15.70
N LYS A 314 16.73 -15.51 -15.35
CA LYS A 314 17.01 -15.12 -13.97
C LYS A 314 15.82 -14.40 -13.32
N SER A 315 15.23 -13.43 -14.01
CA SER A 315 14.07 -12.68 -13.49
C SER A 315 12.84 -13.55 -13.34
N LYS A 316 12.60 -14.47 -14.29
CA LYS A 316 11.48 -15.42 -14.24
C LYS A 316 11.63 -16.41 -13.09
N MET A 317 12.85 -16.92 -12.86
CA MET A 317 13.14 -17.84 -11.77
C MET A 317 12.94 -17.17 -10.40
N ILE A 318 13.52 -15.97 -10.22
CA ILE A 318 13.45 -15.24 -8.96
C ILE A 318 12.01 -14.71 -8.70
N ALA A 319 11.18 -14.60 -9.74
CA ALA A 319 9.77 -14.25 -9.58
C ALA A 319 8.98 -15.26 -8.74
N GLY A 320 9.50 -16.48 -8.53
CA GLY A 320 8.93 -17.49 -7.62
C GLY A 320 9.16 -17.21 -6.13
N LEU A 321 9.83 -16.10 -5.79
CA LEU A 321 10.23 -15.78 -4.42
C LEU A 321 9.71 -14.40 -4.01
N ASN A 322 9.22 -14.29 -2.78
CA ASN A 322 9.09 -13.02 -2.08
C ASN A 322 10.26 -12.91 -1.10
N VAL A 323 10.96 -11.78 -1.14
CA VAL A 323 12.03 -11.52 -0.16
C VAL A 323 11.64 -10.29 0.64
N TYR A 324 11.62 -10.45 1.96
CA TYR A 324 11.30 -9.38 2.90
C TYR A 324 12.53 -9.04 3.72
N VAL A 325 12.63 -7.77 4.09
CA VAL A 325 13.60 -7.24 5.04
C VAL A 325 12.87 -6.60 6.19
N THR A 326 13.33 -6.86 7.43
CA THR A 326 12.74 -6.32 8.65
C THR A 326 13.78 -6.24 9.77
N ASN A 327 13.60 -5.28 10.69
CA ASN A 327 14.34 -5.20 11.95
C ASN A 327 13.51 -5.63 13.16
N ILE A 328 12.29 -6.16 12.95
CA ILE A 328 11.44 -6.64 14.04
C ILE A 328 12.09 -7.86 14.71
N PRO A 329 12.19 -7.94 16.04
CA PRO A 329 12.67 -9.14 16.74
C PRO A 329 11.89 -10.40 16.32
N TRP A 330 12.61 -11.53 16.13
CA TRP A 330 11.97 -12.80 15.72
C TRP A 330 11.06 -13.38 16.81
N GLU A 331 11.31 -13.01 18.05
CA GLU A 331 10.48 -13.36 19.21
C GLU A 331 9.08 -12.73 19.14
N TRP A 332 8.97 -11.54 18.53
CA TRP A 332 7.70 -10.83 18.38
C TRP A 332 6.94 -11.32 17.15
N VAL A 333 7.66 -11.46 16.04
CA VAL A 333 7.08 -11.83 14.75
C VAL A 333 7.91 -12.97 14.14
N PRO A 334 7.46 -14.22 14.27
CA PRO A 334 8.06 -15.36 13.58
C PRO A 334 8.09 -15.19 12.06
N MET A 335 9.03 -15.85 11.38
CA MET A 335 9.23 -15.69 9.93
C MET A 335 7.98 -16.01 9.09
N GLU A 336 7.14 -16.94 9.56
CA GLU A 336 5.90 -17.35 8.91
C GLU A 336 4.86 -16.23 8.88
N GLN A 337 4.87 -15.37 9.89
CA GLN A 337 3.91 -14.26 10.05
C GLN A 337 4.35 -12.96 9.33
N VAL A 338 5.62 -12.84 8.94
CA VAL A 338 6.12 -11.63 8.26
C VAL A 338 5.39 -11.40 6.94
N HIS A 339 5.14 -12.47 6.17
CA HIS A 339 4.37 -12.37 4.94
C HIS A 339 2.94 -11.91 5.20
N GLU A 340 2.30 -12.44 6.21
CA GLU A 340 0.94 -12.11 6.61
C GLU A 340 0.82 -10.63 7.03
N LEU A 341 1.71 -10.15 7.92
CA LEU A 341 1.79 -8.74 8.27
C LEU A 341 2.01 -7.83 7.05
N TYR A 342 2.91 -8.24 6.14
CA TYR A 342 3.12 -7.47 4.92
C TYR A 342 1.86 -7.39 4.04
N THR A 343 0.99 -8.40 4.06
CA THR A 343 -0.26 -8.42 3.26
C THR A 343 -1.28 -7.40 3.74
N LEU A 344 -1.18 -6.90 4.98
CA LEU A 344 -2.01 -5.79 5.47
C LEU A 344 -1.96 -4.58 4.53
N ARG A 345 -0.85 -4.36 3.85
CA ARG A 345 -0.69 -3.31 2.86
C ARG A 345 -1.75 -3.36 1.76
N TRP A 346 -2.13 -4.56 1.33
CA TRP A 346 -3.12 -4.73 0.25
C TRP A 346 -4.56 -4.46 0.69
N GLN A 347 -4.81 -4.37 1.99
CA GLN A 347 -6.14 -4.02 2.49
C GLN A 347 -6.48 -2.54 2.25
N ILE A 348 -5.45 -1.70 2.06
CA ILE A 348 -5.60 -0.28 1.74
C ILE A 348 -5.56 -0.05 0.22
N GLY A 349 -4.88 -0.93 -0.51
CA GLY A 349 -4.76 -0.83 -1.96
C GLY A 349 -6.12 -0.90 -2.64
N VAL A 350 -6.55 0.21 -3.18
CA VAL A 350 -7.66 0.26 -4.13
C VAL A 350 -7.14 -0.35 -5.43
N SER A 351 -7.38 -1.65 -5.61
CA SER A 351 -7.14 -2.34 -6.87
C SER A 351 -8.25 -2.03 -7.85
#